data_53c489d0f7fce0f4a7ce15eb13717266
#
_entry.id   53c489d0f7fce0f4a7ce15eb13717266
#
_cell.length_a   1.000
_cell.length_b   1.000
_cell.length_c   1.000
_cell.angle_alpha   90.00
_cell.angle_beta   90.00
_cell.angle_gamma   90.00
#
_symmetry.space_group_name_H-M   'P 1'
#
loop_
_entity.id
_entity.type
_entity.pdbx_description
1 polymer ?
#
loop_
_entity_poly.entity_id
_entity_poly.type
_entity_poly.pdbx_seq_one_letter_code
_entity_poly.pdbx_strand_id
1 'polypeptide(L)' 'MIVDLSDLRFADASVMIDLACLAQRLRAQGRTLWLSGAQPNVRTLIETVGLHRLPAVRLDGARPAFNP' A
#
# COMPACT_ATOMS: atom_id res chain seq x y z
N MET A 1 -2.88 4.97 10.11
CA MET A 1 -3.49 5.72 9.00
C MET A 1 -3.93 4.75 7.91
N ILE A 2 -5.12 4.91 7.44
CA ILE A 2 -5.66 4.05 6.39
C ILE A 2 -5.82 4.87 5.13
N VAL A 3 -5.26 4.37 4.03
CA VAL A 3 -5.41 4.98 2.71
C VAL A 3 -6.23 4.02 1.85
N ASP A 4 -7.37 4.51 1.37
CA ASP A 4 -8.23 3.74 0.51
C ASP A 4 -7.80 3.93 -0.95
N LEU A 5 -7.38 2.86 -1.58
CA LEU A 5 -6.90 2.88 -2.96
C LEU A 5 -7.96 2.40 -3.95
N SER A 6 -9.19 2.22 -3.51
CA SER A 6 -10.23 1.64 -4.38
C SER A 6 -10.53 2.51 -5.59
N ASP A 7 -10.35 3.83 -5.48
CA ASP A 7 -10.56 4.76 -6.60
C ASP A 7 -9.34 4.91 -7.48
N LEU A 8 -8.20 4.39 -7.09
CA LEU A 8 -6.97 4.48 -7.89
C LEU A 8 -6.99 3.39 -8.94
N ARG A 9 -7.16 3.78 -10.19
CA ARG A 9 -7.35 2.84 -11.29
C ARG A 9 -6.09 2.57 -12.08
N PHE A 10 -5.09 3.45 -11.96
CA PHE A 10 -3.88 3.34 -12.76
C PHE A 10 -2.70 3.06 -11.84
N ALA A 11 -1.87 2.13 -12.26
CA ALA A 11 -0.60 1.86 -11.59
C ALA A 11 0.36 2.99 -11.94
N ASP A 12 0.60 3.89 -11.01
CA ASP A 12 1.42 5.08 -11.21
C ASP A 12 2.58 5.07 -10.23
N ALA A 13 3.79 5.08 -10.77
CA ALA A 13 5.00 5.04 -9.94
C ALA A 13 5.12 6.25 -9.02
N SER A 14 4.64 7.42 -9.46
CA SER A 14 4.73 8.61 -8.61
C SER A 14 3.85 8.47 -7.37
N VAL A 15 2.71 7.82 -7.48
CA VAL A 15 1.87 7.52 -6.31
C VAL A 15 2.61 6.60 -5.35
N MET A 16 3.34 5.63 -5.88
CA MET A 16 4.13 4.72 -5.04
C MET A 16 5.20 5.49 -4.26
N ILE A 17 5.85 6.44 -4.90
CA ILE A 17 6.84 7.27 -4.23
C ILE A 17 6.20 8.09 -3.12
N ASP A 18 5.05 8.69 -3.38
CA ASP A 18 4.31 9.47 -2.38
C ASP A 18 3.93 8.61 -1.19
N LEU A 19 3.45 7.39 -1.44
CA LEU A 19 3.08 6.47 -0.36
C LEU A 19 4.31 6.05 0.44
N ALA A 20 5.44 5.85 -0.21
CA ALA A 20 6.67 5.50 0.49
C ALA A 20 7.13 6.64 1.40
N CYS A 21 7.06 7.88 0.93
CA CYS A 21 7.40 9.04 1.74
C CYS A 21 6.46 9.16 2.94
N LEU A 22 5.17 8.96 2.73
CA LEU A 22 4.20 8.99 3.81
C LEU A 22 4.48 7.89 4.83
N ALA A 23 4.82 6.70 4.36
CA ALA A 23 5.13 5.59 5.24
C ALA A 23 6.33 5.89 6.14
N GLN A 24 7.35 6.53 5.57
CA GLN A 24 8.52 6.91 6.36
C GLN A 24 8.19 7.92 7.45
N ARG A 25 7.32 8.89 7.14
CA ARG A 25 6.87 9.87 8.13
C ARG A 25 6.09 9.19 9.25
N LEU A 26 5.21 8.28 8.90
CA LEU A 26 4.41 7.57 9.89
C LEU A 26 5.28 6.67 10.75
N ARG A 27 6.27 6.03 10.16
CA ARG A 27 7.21 5.22 10.91
C ARG A 27 7.96 6.03 11.96
N ALA A 28 8.39 7.23 11.58
CA ALA A 28 9.08 8.12 12.51
C ALA A 28 8.20 8.51 13.70
N GLN A 29 6.89 8.46 13.53
CA GLN A 29 5.90 8.75 14.56
C GLN A 29 5.40 7.50 15.28
N GLY A 30 5.96 6.33 14.98
CA GLY A 30 5.50 5.07 15.55
C GLY A 30 4.15 4.63 15.00
N ARG A 31 3.78 5.07 13.81
CA ARG A 31 2.48 4.77 13.21
C ARG A 31 2.64 3.86 12.01
N THR A 32 1.52 3.26 11.59
CA THR A 32 1.47 2.33 10.48
C THR A 32 0.60 2.88 9.36
N LEU A 33 1.04 2.66 8.11
CA LEU A 33 0.27 2.98 6.93
C LEU A 33 -0.43 1.71 6.43
N TRP A 34 -1.75 1.77 6.39
CA TRP A 34 -2.58 0.68 5.87
C TRP A 34 -3.07 1.05 4.48
N LEU A 35 -2.77 0.22 3.50
CA LEU A 35 -3.24 0.37 2.12
C LEU A 35 -4.40 -0.57 1.90
N SER A 36 -5.56 -0.03 1.60
CA SER A 36 -6.80 -0.79 1.54
C SER A 36 -7.45 -0.67 0.17
N GLY A 37 -8.05 -1.75 -0.31
CA GLY A 37 -8.88 -1.72 -1.51
C GLY A 37 -8.13 -1.59 -2.82
N ALA A 38 -6.84 -1.91 -2.85
CA ALA A 38 -6.04 -1.75 -4.06
C ALA A 38 -6.58 -2.64 -5.19
N GLN A 39 -6.74 -2.04 -6.38
CA GLN A 39 -7.07 -2.77 -7.59
C GLN A 39 -5.92 -3.73 -7.95
N PRO A 40 -6.18 -4.81 -8.70
CA PRO A 40 -5.14 -5.79 -9.01
C PRO A 40 -3.89 -5.20 -9.66
N ASN A 41 -4.05 -4.25 -10.58
CA ASN A 41 -2.91 -3.62 -11.24
C ASN A 41 -2.12 -2.74 -10.28
N VAL A 42 -2.79 -2.02 -9.39
CA VAL A 42 -2.14 -1.19 -8.39
C VAL A 42 -1.43 -2.07 -7.37
N ARG A 43 -2.07 -3.14 -6.94
CA ARG A 43 -1.47 -4.09 -6.02
C ARG A 43 -0.22 -4.72 -6.61
N THR A 44 -0.28 -5.10 -7.89
CA THR A 44 0.89 -5.66 -8.58
C THR A 44 2.06 -4.68 -8.56
N LEU A 45 1.78 -3.39 -8.80
CA LEU A 45 2.84 -2.38 -8.75
C LEU A 45 3.40 -2.24 -7.34
N ILE A 46 2.54 -2.23 -6.32
CA ILE A 46 2.98 -2.17 -4.93
C ILE A 46 3.94 -3.32 -4.63
N GLU A 47 3.59 -4.51 -5.06
CA GLU A 47 4.42 -5.70 -4.84
C GLU A 47 5.72 -5.64 -5.65
N THR A 48 5.65 -5.15 -6.87
CA THR A 48 6.81 -5.05 -7.74
C THR A 48 7.86 -4.09 -7.20
N VAL A 49 7.42 -2.93 -6.72
CA VAL A 49 8.36 -1.94 -6.16
C VAL A 49 8.75 -2.26 -4.72
N GLY A 50 8.06 -3.19 -4.08
CA GLY A 50 8.38 -3.60 -2.71
C GLY A 50 7.83 -2.67 -1.65
N LEU A 51 6.85 -1.86 -1.97
CA LEU A 51 6.26 -0.91 -1.02
C LEU A 51 5.69 -1.64 0.21
N HIS A 52 5.07 -2.79 -0.01
CA HIS A 52 4.47 -3.60 1.06
C HIS A 52 5.51 -4.18 2.02
N ARG A 53 6.79 -4.15 1.66
CA ARG A 53 7.87 -4.67 2.52
C ARG A 53 8.41 -3.63 3.49
N LEU A 54 8.04 -2.38 3.33
CA LEU A 54 8.48 -1.33 4.25
C LEU A 54 7.88 -1.61 5.64
N PRO A 55 8.66 -1.40 6.72
CA PRO A 55 8.22 -1.80 8.06
C PRO A 55 6.92 -1.17 8.51
N ALA A 56 6.63 0.05 8.05
CA ALA A 56 5.44 0.78 8.46
C ALA A 56 4.27 0.61 7.51
N VAL A 57 4.38 -0.27 6.50
CA VAL A 57 3.33 -0.45 5.50
C VAL A 57 2.67 -1.80 5.67
N ARG A 58 1.33 -1.79 5.65
CA ARG A 58 0.51 -2.99 5.63
C ARG A 58 -0.42 -2.93 4.42
N LEU A 59 -0.52 -4.01 3.69
CA LEU A 59 -1.39 -4.11 2.53
C LEU A 59 -2.61 -4.94 2.93
N ASP A 60 -3.73 -4.23 3.11
CA ASP A 60 -4.97 -4.86 3.54
C ASP A 60 -5.78 -5.32 2.33
N GLY A 61 -6.58 -6.36 2.53
CA GLY A 61 -7.43 -6.91 1.49
C GLY A 61 -6.68 -7.67 0.43
N ALA A 62 -5.39 -7.87 0.65
CA ALA A 62 -4.55 -8.53 -0.32
C ALA A 62 -4.80 -10.02 -0.41
N ARG A 63 -5.18 -10.62 0.68
CA ARG A 63 -5.31 -12.06 0.71
C ARG A 63 -6.58 -12.50 0.03
N PRO A 64 -6.53 -13.66 -0.58
CA PRO A 64 -7.74 -14.25 -1.11
C PRO A 64 -8.68 -14.57 0.03
N ALA A 65 -9.89 -14.45 -0.26
CA ALA A 65 -10.85 -14.85 0.74
C ALA A 65 -10.74 -16.31 1.06
N PHE A 66 -10.04 -16.83 0.65
CA PHE A 66 -9.78 -18.12 0.92
C PHE A 66 -9.43 -18.69 1.95
N ASN A 67 -9.29 -18.39 2.19
CA ASN A 67 -8.78 -18.66 2.82
C ASN A 67 -8.94 -19.55 3.30
N PRO A 68 -8.92 -19.83 3.27
CA PRO A 68 -9.41 -20.68 3.38
C PRO A 68 -9.57 -21.08 3.81
#